data_1a047a848dea69e945d25ca3836f780c
#
_entry.id   1a047a848dea69e945d25ca3836f780c
#
_cell.length_a   1.000
_cell.length_b   1.000
_cell.length_c   1.000
_cell.angle_alpha   90.00
_cell.angle_beta   90.00
_cell.angle_gamma   90.00
#
_symmetry.space_group_name_H-M   'P 1'
#
loop_
_entity.id
_entity.type
_entity.pdbx_description
1 polymer ?
#
loop_
_entity_poly.entity_id
_entity_poly.type
_entity_poly.pdbx_seq_one_letter_code
_entity_poly.pdbx_strand_id
1 'polypeptide(L)'
;MLQKKWKNLPAALRTVLTLLAVLALAALLTTVRHNASAYRTGVWDTGSQTLIYGRMHQMEQGQRAPGGFLGVYTEDWSDDQNRSWFREDTPADAAQFRPYTHQSGLQGWALGGLNRLLRVFLPEGTARETALYWVNSTLFYAVQLLTALAVWQELGVLPAAFWMAAILLAPWLQRGMKDLYWVPWTWQLPLLAVLLLCRCTCARGRTPRWCWPLVSLAVLVRCMCGFEFITTFLILCEIPLCYAAAKAYCVEKAPQRACRWLGRAVGAGAAALTGAAAALALWFGQECLCFGSAAAAWQNMAEAITDRISLTDDAVRAVTIGQVLVQYFVLDTEPVLQLGSAAVTAGQLLLYGLAVGAVSVVIALRRGVAAQLVPLGVVWLLSLAAPASWMVLSKAHAAIHTHLVPMLWHFAFVPVSCMLLPALAALLIRGRKKDLVASH
;
A
#
# COMPACT_ATOMS: atom_id res chain seq x y z
N MET A 1 -18.91 -5.89 -31.67
CA MET A 1 -19.00 -7.36 -31.65
C MET A 1 -18.33 -7.98 -30.41
N LEU A 2 -17.08 -7.66 -30.08
CA LEU A 2 -16.33 -8.17 -28.91
C LEU A 2 -17.02 -7.92 -27.57
N GLN A 3 -17.53 -6.68 -27.34
CA GLN A 3 -18.19 -6.30 -26.09
C GLN A 3 -19.48 -7.10 -25.83
N LYS A 4 -20.22 -7.48 -26.87
CA LYS A 4 -21.41 -8.33 -26.75
C LYS A 4 -21.03 -9.78 -26.40
N LYS A 5 -19.98 -10.32 -27.05
CA LYS A 5 -19.44 -11.64 -26.70
C LYS A 5 -18.91 -11.71 -25.28
N TRP A 6 -18.20 -10.67 -24.81
CA TRP A 6 -17.70 -10.57 -23.44
C TRP A 6 -18.83 -10.61 -22.41
N LYS A 7 -19.92 -9.84 -22.63
CA LYS A 7 -21.06 -9.81 -21.71
C LYS A 7 -21.78 -11.16 -21.60
N ASN A 8 -21.71 -12.00 -22.63
CA ASN A 8 -22.34 -13.32 -22.66
C ASN A 8 -21.54 -14.41 -21.95
N LEU A 9 -20.27 -14.17 -21.59
CA LEU A 9 -19.48 -15.12 -20.82
C LEU A 9 -20.01 -15.26 -19.37
N PRO A 10 -19.93 -16.46 -18.77
CA PRO A 10 -20.22 -16.66 -17.36
C PRO A 10 -19.42 -15.71 -16.47
N ALA A 11 -20.02 -15.21 -15.41
CA ALA A 11 -19.38 -14.22 -14.51
C ALA A 11 -18.04 -14.73 -13.95
N ALA A 12 -17.97 -16.00 -13.55
CA ALA A 12 -16.75 -16.62 -13.05
C ALA A 12 -15.63 -16.61 -14.13
N LEU A 13 -15.95 -16.97 -15.37
CA LEU A 13 -14.98 -16.97 -16.47
C LEU A 13 -14.49 -15.54 -16.79
N ARG A 14 -15.39 -14.54 -16.78
CA ARG A 14 -14.99 -13.13 -16.94
C ARG A 14 -14.04 -12.69 -15.84
N THR A 15 -14.28 -13.08 -14.59
CA THR A 15 -13.40 -12.77 -13.46
C THR A 15 -12.03 -13.42 -13.66
N VAL A 16 -11.97 -14.71 -13.97
CA VAL A 16 -10.71 -15.41 -14.24
C VAL A 16 -9.93 -14.76 -15.37
N LEU A 17 -10.58 -14.50 -16.51
CA LEU A 17 -9.93 -13.85 -17.67
C LEU A 17 -9.44 -12.44 -17.34
N THR A 18 -10.20 -11.67 -16.52
CA THR A 18 -9.74 -10.35 -16.04
C THR A 18 -8.50 -10.47 -15.17
N LEU A 19 -8.47 -11.40 -14.22
CA LEU A 19 -7.32 -11.64 -13.36
C LEU A 19 -6.09 -12.08 -14.14
N LEU A 20 -6.26 -12.99 -15.09
CA LEU A 20 -5.18 -13.43 -15.99
C LEU A 20 -4.63 -12.26 -16.82
N ALA A 21 -5.51 -11.42 -17.39
CA ALA A 21 -5.10 -10.23 -18.14
C ALA A 21 -4.35 -9.22 -17.26
N VAL A 22 -4.81 -9.00 -16.03
CA VAL A 22 -4.14 -8.15 -15.04
C VAL A 22 -2.75 -8.70 -14.71
N LEU A 23 -2.64 -9.99 -14.43
CA LEU A 23 -1.35 -10.64 -14.13
C LEU A 23 -0.39 -10.58 -15.32
N ALA A 24 -0.87 -10.84 -16.52
CA ALA A 24 -0.08 -10.76 -17.75
C ALA A 24 0.45 -9.31 -17.98
N LEU A 25 -0.42 -8.32 -17.82
CA LEU A 25 -0.03 -6.90 -17.95
C LEU A 25 0.93 -6.48 -16.84
N ALA A 26 0.70 -6.92 -15.61
CA ALA A 26 1.61 -6.67 -14.49
C ALA A 26 3.00 -7.27 -14.75
N ALA A 27 3.06 -8.51 -15.23
CA ALA A 27 4.28 -9.19 -15.60
C ALA A 27 5.02 -8.45 -16.73
N LEU A 28 4.29 -7.98 -17.73
CA LEU A 28 4.85 -7.18 -18.83
C LEU A 28 5.44 -5.85 -18.30
N LEU A 29 4.71 -5.12 -17.46
CA LEU A 29 5.20 -3.88 -16.84
C LEU A 29 6.46 -4.14 -16.00
N THR A 30 6.48 -5.21 -15.23
CA THR A 30 7.64 -5.62 -14.44
C THR A 30 8.83 -5.90 -15.36
N THR A 31 8.65 -6.66 -16.43
CA THR A 31 9.72 -7.01 -17.39
C THR A 31 10.28 -5.76 -18.07
N VAL A 32 9.41 -4.85 -18.53
CA VAL A 32 9.84 -3.59 -19.15
C VAL A 32 10.65 -2.74 -18.17
N ARG A 33 10.20 -2.66 -16.91
CA ARG A 33 10.90 -1.89 -15.87
C ARG A 33 12.20 -2.56 -15.41
N HIS A 34 12.20 -3.89 -15.30
CA HIS A 34 13.39 -4.66 -14.94
C HIS A 34 14.55 -4.44 -15.92
N ASN A 35 14.25 -4.23 -17.18
CA ASN A 35 15.23 -3.94 -18.22
C ASN A 35 15.71 -2.48 -18.24
N ALA A 36 15.01 -1.57 -17.54
CA ALA A 36 15.43 -0.18 -17.43
C ALA A 36 16.66 -0.03 -16.51
N SER A 37 17.62 0.81 -16.89
CA SER A 37 18.86 1.02 -16.14
C SER A 37 18.62 1.44 -14.68
N ALA A 38 17.61 2.27 -14.42
CA ALA A 38 17.24 2.73 -13.08
C ALA A 38 16.78 1.60 -12.15
N TYR A 39 16.23 0.50 -12.69
CA TYR A 39 15.82 -0.66 -11.90
C TYR A 39 17.02 -1.51 -11.46
N ARG A 40 18.12 -1.45 -12.18
CA ARG A 40 19.36 -2.21 -11.89
C ARG A 40 20.13 -1.62 -10.71
N THR A 41 19.93 -0.34 -10.39
CA THR A 41 20.64 0.35 -9.31
C THR A 41 19.97 0.06 -7.96
N GLY A 42 20.46 -0.94 -7.24
CA GLY A 42 20.17 -1.19 -5.82
C GLY A 42 18.72 -1.49 -5.46
N VAL A 43 18.52 -1.91 -4.23
CA VAL A 43 17.24 -1.93 -3.54
C VAL A 43 17.08 -0.60 -2.81
N TRP A 44 15.88 -0.28 -2.40
CA TRP A 44 15.61 0.99 -1.77
C TRP A 44 16.08 1.05 -0.31
N ASP A 45 15.82 0.01 0.47
CA ASP A 45 16.24 -0.13 1.86
C ASP A 45 17.13 -1.37 2.03
N THR A 46 18.44 -1.18 1.80
CA THR A 46 19.42 -2.27 1.90
C THR A 46 19.56 -2.79 3.32
N GLY A 47 19.51 -1.89 4.32
CA GLY A 47 19.63 -2.24 5.73
C GLY A 47 18.54 -3.19 6.20
N SER A 48 17.27 -2.82 6.01
CA SER A 48 16.15 -3.66 6.42
C SER A 48 16.05 -4.94 5.58
N GLN A 49 16.46 -4.91 4.31
CA GLN A 49 16.37 -6.08 3.44
C GLN A 49 17.35 -7.20 3.84
N THR A 50 18.43 -6.89 4.53
CA THR A 50 19.37 -7.90 5.07
C THR A 50 18.66 -8.91 6.00
N LEU A 51 17.63 -8.45 6.73
CA LEU A 51 16.80 -9.29 7.60
C LEU A 51 16.06 -10.40 6.83
N ILE A 52 15.65 -10.11 5.59
CA ILE A 52 14.98 -11.08 4.73
C ILE A 52 15.97 -12.10 4.22
N TYR A 53 17.16 -11.67 3.79
CA TYR A 53 18.22 -12.59 3.34
C TYR A 53 18.64 -13.53 4.45
N GLY A 54 18.92 -13.00 5.65
CA GLY A 54 19.28 -13.84 6.79
C GLY A 54 18.21 -14.89 7.09
N ARG A 55 16.92 -14.50 7.06
CA ARG A 55 15.81 -15.43 7.27
C ARG A 55 15.68 -16.49 6.16
N MET A 56 15.77 -16.07 4.88
CA MET A 56 15.72 -17.00 3.75
C MET A 56 16.88 -17.99 3.79
N HIS A 57 18.08 -17.50 4.07
CA HIS A 57 19.28 -18.31 4.21
C HIS A 57 19.15 -19.33 5.34
N GLN A 58 18.68 -18.91 6.53
CA GLN A 58 18.39 -19.80 7.64
C GLN A 58 17.43 -20.94 7.24
N MET A 59 16.37 -20.61 6.50
CA MET A 59 15.42 -21.61 6.04
C MET A 59 16.06 -22.56 5.03
N GLU A 60 16.94 -22.11 4.14
CA GLU A 60 17.68 -22.96 3.19
C GLU A 60 18.58 -23.97 3.89
N GLN A 61 19.27 -23.53 4.94
CA GLN A 61 20.12 -24.38 5.76
C GLN A 61 19.34 -25.41 6.61
N GLY A 62 17.98 -25.36 6.55
CA GLY A 62 17.14 -26.24 7.39
C GLY A 62 17.16 -25.91 8.87
N GLN A 63 17.75 -24.78 9.24
CA GLN A 63 17.90 -24.36 10.63
C GLN A 63 16.56 -23.87 11.21
N ARG A 64 16.37 -24.00 12.50
CA ARG A 64 15.19 -23.53 13.23
C ARG A 64 15.59 -22.40 14.17
N ALA A 65 14.86 -21.28 14.14
CA ALA A 65 14.93 -20.25 15.16
C ALA A 65 13.61 -20.19 15.92
N PRO A 66 13.64 -20.03 17.25
CA PRO A 66 12.43 -19.81 18.05
C PRO A 66 11.63 -18.61 17.49
N GLY A 67 10.31 -18.70 17.51
CA GLY A 67 9.42 -17.65 17.01
C GLY A 67 9.37 -17.45 15.49
N GLY A 68 10.42 -17.86 14.76
CA GLY A 68 10.46 -17.75 13.29
C GLY A 68 10.52 -16.31 12.74
N PHE A 69 11.13 -15.40 13.49
CA PHE A 69 11.34 -14.00 13.11
C PHE A 69 12.28 -13.84 11.91
N LEU A 70 12.27 -12.66 11.29
CA LEU A 70 13.36 -12.19 10.46
C LEU A 70 14.65 -12.12 11.29
N GLY A 71 15.80 -12.01 10.65
CA GLY A 71 17.04 -11.88 11.39
C GLY A 71 18.26 -11.88 10.51
N VAL A 72 19.42 -11.79 11.15
CA VAL A 72 20.74 -11.69 10.51
C VAL A 72 21.74 -12.64 11.18
N TYR A 73 22.81 -12.97 10.47
CA TYR A 73 23.97 -13.70 10.99
C TYR A 73 25.14 -12.77 11.32
N THR A 74 25.07 -11.50 10.97
CA THR A 74 26.13 -10.51 11.17
C THR A 74 25.81 -9.57 12.32
N GLU A 75 26.84 -8.89 12.86
CA GLU A 75 26.64 -7.89 13.91
C GLU A 75 26.07 -6.58 13.37
N ASP A 76 26.48 -6.20 12.17
CA ASP A 76 26.02 -5.00 11.50
C ASP A 76 24.84 -5.32 10.56
N TRP A 77 23.71 -4.65 10.79
CA TRP A 77 22.49 -4.79 10.00
C TRP A 77 22.60 -4.14 8.61
N SER A 78 23.58 -3.25 8.42
CA SER A 78 23.86 -2.61 7.16
C SER A 78 24.70 -3.46 6.21
N ASP A 79 25.21 -4.60 6.69
CA ASP A 79 26.13 -5.44 5.92
C ASP A 79 25.40 -6.27 4.86
N ASP A 80 25.87 -6.17 3.62
CA ASP A 80 25.44 -7.01 2.49
C ASP A 80 25.88 -8.49 2.61
N GLN A 81 26.54 -8.88 3.73
CA GLN A 81 27.09 -10.21 3.93
C GLN A 81 25.98 -11.29 3.97
N ASN A 82 24.85 -11.05 4.64
CA ASN A 82 23.73 -11.99 4.61
C ASN A 82 23.21 -12.21 3.19
N ARG A 83 23.25 -11.19 2.35
CA ARG A 83 22.90 -11.27 0.94
C ARG A 83 23.91 -12.08 0.15
N SER A 84 25.21 -11.87 0.37
CA SER A 84 26.26 -12.66 -0.27
C SER A 84 26.14 -14.13 0.11
N TRP A 85 25.99 -14.43 1.39
CA TRP A 85 25.80 -15.82 1.86
C TRP A 85 24.58 -16.50 1.27
N PHE A 86 23.45 -15.77 1.18
CA PHE A 86 22.26 -16.25 0.49
C PHE A 86 22.51 -16.56 -1.00
N ARG A 87 23.27 -15.68 -1.69
CA ARG A 87 23.56 -15.85 -3.12
C ARG A 87 24.53 -17.00 -3.40
N GLU A 88 25.50 -17.18 -2.53
CA GLU A 88 26.59 -18.14 -2.67
C GLU A 88 26.29 -19.48 -1.97
N ASP A 89 25.14 -19.61 -1.33
CA ASP A 89 24.76 -20.76 -0.50
C ASP A 89 25.83 -21.08 0.58
N THR A 90 26.50 -20.05 1.11
CA THR A 90 27.59 -20.21 2.09
C THR A 90 27.06 -20.81 3.38
N PRO A 91 27.65 -21.89 3.93
CA PRO A 91 27.24 -22.43 5.22
C PRO A 91 27.35 -21.38 6.34
N ALA A 92 26.32 -21.27 7.17
CA ALA A 92 26.29 -20.37 8.31
C ALA A 92 25.98 -21.15 9.60
N ASP A 93 26.61 -20.76 10.71
CA ASP A 93 26.36 -21.35 12.03
C ASP A 93 25.01 -20.87 12.57
N ALA A 94 24.11 -21.82 12.89
CA ALA A 94 22.80 -21.52 13.45
C ALA A 94 22.86 -20.70 14.74
N ALA A 95 23.94 -20.86 15.53
CA ALA A 95 24.14 -20.14 16.79
C ALA A 95 24.39 -18.65 16.58
N GLN A 96 24.82 -18.24 15.37
CA GLN A 96 25.06 -16.84 15.03
C GLN A 96 23.79 -16.11 14.58
N PHE A 97 22.70 -16.83 14.31
CA PHE A 97 21.46 -16.19 13.87
C PHE A 97 20.84 -15.35 14.99
N ARG A 98 20.68 -14.06 14.73
CA ARG A 98 20.06 -13.07 15.64
C ARG A 98 18.67 -12.73 15.13
N PRO A 99 17.59 -13.12 15.83
CA PRO A 99 16.23 -12.80 15.43
C PRO A 99 15.93 -11.31 15.62
N TYR A 100 15.24 -10.73 14.64
CA TYR A 100 14.66 -9.40 14.71
C TYR A 100 13.24 -9.49 15.20
N THR A 101 13.04 -9.26 16.48
CA THR A 101 11.76 -9.49 17.17
C THR A 101 10.77 -8.33 17.08
N HIS A 102 11.14 -7.19 16.50
CA HIS A 102 10.28 -6.00 16.43
C HIS A 102 9.09 -6.10 15.46
N GLN A 103 8.93 -7.22 14.75
CA GLN A 103 7.77 -7.53 13.90
C GLN A 103 7.69 -9.01 13.56
N SER A 104 6.50 -9.49 13.16
CA SER A 104 6.27 -10.92 12.86
C SER A 104 7.08 -11.49 11.71
N GLY A 105 7.32 -10.72 10.65
CA GLY A 105 8.15 -11.13 9.52
C GLY A 105 7.52 -12.20 8.60
N LEU A 106 6.21 -12.16 8.39
CA LEU A 106 5.49 -13.09 7.48
C LEU A 106 6.11 -13.13 6.07
N GLN A 107 6.61 -11.99 5.58
CA GLN A 107 7.26 -11.91 4.27
C GLN A 107 8.51 -12.81 4.20
N GLY A 108 9.27 -12.94 5.29
CA GLY A 108 10.42 -13.85 5.34
C GLY A 108 10.02 -15.32 5.19
N TRP A 109 8.91 -15.73 5.79
CA TRP A 109 8.35 -17.07 5.62
C TRP A 109 7.86 -17.32 4.19
N ALA A 110 7.08 -16.39 3.65
CA ALA A 110 6.51 -16.52 2.32
C ALA A 110 7.60 -16.55 1.24
N LEU A 111 8.56 -15.61 1.33
CA LEU A 111 9.68 -15.51 0.39
C LEU A 111 10.67 -16.69 0.57
N GLY A 112 10.93 -17.11 1.79
CA GLY A 112 11.77 -18.29 2.05
C GLY A 112 11.16 -19.58 1.51
N GLY A 113 9.83 -19.75 1.65
CA GLY A 113 9.11 -20.88 1.05
C GLY A 113 9.16 -20.83 -0.50
N LEU A 114 8.92 -19.64 -1.08
CA LEU A 114 9.04 -19.44 -2.53
C LEU A 114 10.46 -19.67 -3.02
N ASN A 115 11.47 -19.19 -2.29
CA ASN A 115 12.87 -19.39 -2.61
C ASN A 115 13.26 -20.90 -2.65
N ARG A 116 12.78 -21.68 -1.68
CA ARG A 116 12.97 -23.15 -1.70
C ARG A 116 12.35 -23.80 -2.93
N LEU A 117 11.16 -23.36 -3.33
CA LEU A 117 10.53 -23.84 -4.55
C LEU A 117 11.32 -23.44 -5.80
N LEU A 118 11.77 -22.19 -5.85
CA LEU A 118 12.58 -21.69 -6.97
C LEU A 118 13.92 -22.41 -7.09
N ARG A 119 14.52 -22.84 -6.00
CA ARG A 119 15.81 -23.57 -5.99
C ARG A 119 15.77 -24.84 -6.84
N VAL A 120 14.61 -25.46 -6.98
CA VAL A 120 14.43 -26.64 -7.85
C VAL A 120 14.69 -26.32 -9.33
N PHE A 121 14.39 -25.09 -9.76
CA PHE A 121 14.50 -24.67 -11.16
C PHE A 121 15.65 -23.67 -11.40
N LEU A 122 16.04 -22.94 -10.36
CA LEU A 122 17.05 -21.90 -10.37
C LEU A 122 18.08 -22.18 -9.25
N PRO A 123 19.12 -22.99 -9.52
CA PRO A 123 20.10 -23.35 -8.50
C PRO A 123 20.92 -22.16 -7.99
N GLU A 124 21.18 -21.18 -8.85
CA GLU A 124 21.97 -19.98 -8.48
C GLU A 124 21.20 -18.99 -7.62
N GLY A 125 21.77 -18.57 -6.49
CA GLY A 125 21.13 -17.64 -5.56
C GLY A 125 20.84 -16.28 -6.15
N THR A 126 21.69 -15.75 -7.02
CA THR A 126 21.48 -14.51 -7.77
C THR A 126 20.27 -14.58 -8.72
N ALA A 127 20.06 -15.73 -9.36
CA ALA A 127 18.90 -15.96 -10.23
C ALA A 127 17.62 -16.02 -9.39
N ARG A 128 17.67 -16.70 -8.23
CA ARG A 128 16.54 -16.77 -7.28
C ARG A 128 16.17 -15.38 -6.73
N GLU A 129 17.17 -14.59 -6.33
CA GLU A 129 16.94 -13.21 -5.88
C GLU A 129 16.23 -12.37 -6.95
N THR A 130 16.71 -12.45 -8.19
CA THR A 130 16.09 -11.77 -9.33
C THR A 130 14.65 -12.20 -9.55
N ALA A 131 14.36 -13.49 -9.43
CA ALA A 131 13.02 -14.03 -9.54
C ALA A 131 12.11 -13.54 -8.40
N LEU A 132 12.60 -13.46 -7.15
CA LEU A 132 11.87 -12.91 -6.02
C LEU A 132 11.52 -11.43 -6.22
N TYR A 133 12.48 -10.63 -6.70
CA TYR A 133 12.23 -9.23 -7.06
C TYR A 133 11.18 -9.08 -8.16
N TRP A 134 11.25 -9.95 -9.16
CA TRP A 134 10.28 -9.95 -10.27
C TRP A 134 8.88 -10.31 -9.80
N VAL A 135 8.74 -11.33 -8.94
CA VAL A 135 7.45 -11.72 -8.34
C VAL A 135 6.87 -10.59 -7.49
N ASN A 136 7.69 -9.99 -6.60
CA ASN A 136 7.25 -8.91 -5.73
C ASN A 136 6.77 -7.68 -6.54
N SER A 137 7.52 -7.29 -7.57
CA SER A 137 7.16 -6.20 -8.48
C SER A 137 5.89 -6.51 -9.28
N THR A 138 5.73 -7.76 -9.73
CA THR A 138 4.53 -8.19 -10.48
C THR A 138 3.28 -8.11 -9.61
N LEU A 139 3.37 -8.56 -8.36
CA LEU A 139 2.28 -8.44 -7.39
C LEU A 139 1.94 -6.96 -7.12
N PHE A 140 2.95 -6.10 -7.00
CA PHE A 140 2.73 -4.66 -6.86
C PHE A 140 1.93 -4.08 -8.04
N TYR A 141 2.37 -4.32 -9.28
CA TYR A 141 1.63 -3.83 -10.45
C TYR A 141 0.25 -4.46 -10.59
N ALA A 142 0.07 -5.73 -10.23
CA ALA A 142 -1.24 -6.37 -10.24
C ALA A 142 -2.22 -5.66 -9.29
N VAL A 143 -1.79 -5.32 -8.09
CA VAL A 143 -2.58 -4.56 -7.10
C VAL A 143 -2.92 -3.17 -7.63
N GLN A 144 -1.95 -2.45 -8.24
CA GLN A 144 -2.20 -1.13 -8.84
C GLN A 144 -3.19 -1.19 -10.01
N LEU A 145 -3.06 -2.19 -10.89
CA LEU A 145 -3.98 -2.38 -12.02
C LEU A 145 -5.40 -2.72 -11.55
N LEU A 146 -5.55 -3.53 -10.50
CA LEU A 146 -6.87 -3.83 -9.92
C LEU A 146 -7.50 -2.57 -9.30
N THR A 147 -6.70 -1.73 -8.64
CA THR A 147 -7.16 -0.44 -8.11
C THR A 147 -7.55 0.50 -9.24
N ALA A 148 -6.72 0.63 -10.27
CA ALA A 148 -7.04 1.43 -11.47
C ALA A 148 -8.30 0.92 -12.18
N LEU A 149 -8.53 -0.39 -12.23
CA LEU A 149 -9.77 -0.96 -12.77
C LEU A 149 -11.00 -0.55 -11.96
N ALA A 150 -10.91 -0.47 -10.64
CA ALA A 150 -11.98 0.03 -9.79
C ALA A 150 -12.24 1.53 -10.03
N VAL A 151 -11.17 2.34 -10.15
CA VAL A 151 -11.25 3.76 -10.51
C VAL A 151 -11.90 3.93 -11.89
N TRP A 152 -11.50 3.12 -12.88
CA TRP A 152 -12.12 3.16 -14.22
C TRP A 152 -13.63 2.92 -14.17
N GLN A 153 -14.06 1.92 -13.43
CA GLN A 153 -15.47 1.56 -13.35
C GLN A 153 -16.34 2.65 -12.70
N GLU A 154 -15.77 3.40 -11.75
CA GLU A 154 -16.50 4.44 -11.03
C GLU A 154 -16.35 5.83 -11.69
N LEU A 155 -15.16 6.21 -12.08
CA LEU A 155 -14.83 7.58 -12.55
C LEU A 155 -14.53 7.65 -14.06
N GLY A 156 -14.22 6.52 -14.70
CA GLY A 156 -13.91 6.47 -16.14
C GLY A 156 -12.43 6.25 -16.43
N VAL A 157 -12.12 6.11 -17.74
CA VAL A 157 -10.80 5.70 -18.21
C VAL A 157 -9.70 6.73 -17.92
N LEU A 158 -9.97 8.02 -18.06
CA LEU A 158 -8.96 9.06 -17.85
C LEU A 158 -8.46 9.12 -16.40
N PRO A 159 -9.32 9.18 -15.36
CA PRO A 159 -8.86 9.07 -13.97
C PRO A 159 -8.03 7.82 -13.69
N ALA A 160 -8.42 6.67 -14.24
CA ALA A 160 -7.68 5.42 -14.09
C ALA A 160 -6.29 5.47 -14.78
N ALA A 161 -6.22 6.08 -15.97
CA ALA A 161 -4.95 6.27 -16.67
C ALA A 161 -4.00 7.20 -15.89
N PHE A 162 -4.52 8.27 -15.28
CA PHE A 162 -3.71 9.16 -14.45
C PHE A 162 -3.30 8.53 -13.12
N TRP A 163 -4.12 7.63 -12.54
CA TRP A 163 -3.69 6.78 -11.43
C TRP A 163 -2.47 5.96 -11.82
N MET A 164 -2.53 5.24 -12.92
CA MET A 164 -1.41 4.43 -13.40
C MET A 164 -0.19 5.27 -13.81
N ALA A 165 -0.40 6.44 -14.41
CA ALA A 165 0.68 7.37 -14.75
C ALA A 165 1.41 7.83 -13.48
N ALA A 166 0.69 8.15 -12.39
CA ALA A 166 1.30 8.50 -11.12
C ALA A 166 2.21 7.38 -10.57
N ILE A 167 1.78 6.13 -10.68
CA ILE A 167 2.58 4.96 -10.28
C ILE A 167 3.80 4.80 -11.20
N LEU A 168 3.64 4.94 -12.50
CA LEU A 168 4.72 4.72 -13.46
C LEU A 168 5.75 5.86 -13.48
N LEU A 169 5.37 7.07 -13.08
CA LEU A 169 6.23 8.25 -13.02
C LEU A 169 6.90 8.45 -11.64
N ALA A 170 6.63 7.59 -10.68
CA ALA A 170 7.25 7.66 -9.36
C ALA A 170 8.69 7.12 -9.38
N PRO A 171 9.71 7.97 -9.18
CA PRO A 171 11.12 7.54 -9.35
C PRO A 171 11.52 6.51 -8.29
N TRP A 172 11.13 6.69 -7.04
CA TRP A 172 11.51 5.81 -5.94
C TRP A 172 10.75 4.46 -5.98
N LEU A 173 9.49 4.42 -6.49
CA LEU A 173 8.74 3.16 -6.66
C LEU A 173 9.50 2.14 -7.49
N GLN A 174 10.30 2.59 -8.46
CA GLN A 174 11.11 1.71 -9.29
C GLN A 174 12.12 0.88 -8.47
N ARG A 175 12.61 1.43 -7.36
CA ARG A 175 13.48 0.73 -6.42
C ARG A 175 12.67 0.01 -5.34
N GLY A 176 11.64 0.68 -4.81
CA GLY A 176 10.81 0.20 -3.70
C GLY A 176 9.91 -0.97 -4.05
N MET A 177 9.35 -1.05 -5.29
CA MET A 177 8.43 -2.15 -5.64
C MET A 177 9.05 -3.54 -5.61
N LYS A 178 10.38 -3.66 -5.72
CA LYS A 178 11.12 -4.92 -5.63
C LYS A 178 11.59 -5.25 -4.21
N ASP A 179 11.48 -4.31 -3.28
CA ASP A 179 11.95 -4.46 -1.91
C ASP A 179 11.23 -5.60 -1.19
N LEU A 180 12.01 -6.60 -0.75
CA LEU A 180 11.48 -7.83 -0.16
C LEU A 180 11.10 -7.66 1.32
N TYR A 181 11.67 -6.66 2.00
CA TYR A 181 11.31 -6.35 3.38
C TYR A 181 9.99 -5.60 3.45
N TRP A 182 9.84 -4.57 2.63
CA TRP A 182 8.65 -3.73 2.64
C TRP A 182 7.45 -4.37 1.95
N VAL A 183 7.66 -5.31 1.02
CA VAL A 183 6.59 -5.98 0.22
C VAL A 183 5.43 -5.04 -0.14
N PRO A 184 5.67 -3.98 -0.95
CA PRO A 184 4.76 -2.83 -1.09
C PRO A 184 3.37 -3.19 -1.63
N TRP A 185 3.23 -4.33 -2.31
CA TRP A 185 1.93 -4.82 -2.77
C TRP A 185 0.97 -5.11 -1.62
N THR A 186 1.48 -5.42 -0.41
CA THR A 186 0.65 -5.69 0.77
C THR A 186 -0.02 -4.43 1.31
N TRP A 187 0.53 -3.24 1.05
CA TRP A 187 0.05 -1.98 1.60
C TRP A 187 -1.34 -1.59 1.10
N GLN A 188 -1.68 -1.99 -0.13
CA GLN A 188 -2.98 -1.70 -0.72
C GLN A 188 -3.94 -2.87 -0.71
N LEU A 189 -3.57 -4.03 -0.16
CA LEU A 189 -4.50 -5.16 0.01
C LEU A 189 -5.76 -4.78 0.79
N PRO A 190 -5.66 -4.04 1.92
CA PRO A 190 -6.84 -3.60 2.66
C PRO A 190 -7.76 -2.72 1.81
N LEU A 191 -7.21 -1.76 1.04
CA LEU A 191 -7.98 -0.94 0.11
C LEU A 191 -8.69 -1.80 -0.95
N LEU A 192 -7.99 -2.77 -1.56
CA LEU A 192 -8.58 -3.67 -2.55
C LEU A 192 -9.72 -4.51 -1.97
N ALA A 193 -9.56 -5.01 -0.74
CA ALA A 193 -10.61 -5.78 -0.06
C ALA A 193 -11.88 -4.93 0.13
N VAL A 194 -11.74 -3.65 0.49
CA VAL A 194 -12.88 -2.73 0.64
C VAL A 194 -13.44 -2.30 -0.72
N LEU A 195 -12.63 -2.07 -1.74
CA LEU A 195 -13.12 -1.84 -3.11
C LEU A 195 -13.97 -3.03 -3.60
N LEU A 196 -13.54 -4.25 -3.35
CA LEU A 196 -14.31 -5.45 -3.65
C LEU A 196 -15.60 -5.55 -2.85
N LEU A 197 -15.55 -5.20 -1.54
CA LEU A 197 -16.75 -5.09 -0.70
C LEU A 197 -17.76 -4.10 -1.29
N CYS A 198 -17.32 -2.90 -1.68
CA CYS A 198 -18.15 -1.89 -2.31
C CYS A 198 -18.80 -2.42 -3.60
N ARG A 199 -18.00 -3.04 -4.48
CA ARG A 199 -18.45 -3.61 -5.74
C ARG A 199 -19.49 -4.72 -5.54
N CYS A 200 -19.22 -5.66 -4.62
CA CYS A 200 -20.13 -6.75 -4.30
C CYS A 200 -21.45 -6.22 -3.70
N THR A 201 -21.34 -5.17 -2.87
CA THR A 201 -22.50 -4.51 -2.26
C THR A 201 -23.37 -3.83 -3.32
N CYS A 202 -22.76 -3.09 -4.25
CA CYS A 202 -23.50 -2.45 -5.34
C CYS A 202 -24.17 -3.48 -6.26
N ALA A 203 -23.47 -4.57 -6.58
CA ALA A 203 -24.01 -5.61 -7.47
C ALA A 203 -25.15 -6.42 -6.85
N ARG A 204 -25.17 -6.61 -5.53
CA ARG A 204 -26.13 -7.48 -4.82
C ARG A 204 -27.16 -6.71 -3.98
N GLY A 205 -27.06 -5.39 -3.87
CA GLY A 205 -27.87 -4.55 -2.97
C GLY A 205 -27.58 -4.76 -1.47
N ARG A 206 -26.78 -5.76 -1.11
CA ARG A 206 -26.34 -6.08 0.26
C ARG A 206 -24.88 -6.50 0.29
N THR A 207 -24.21 -6.25 1.41
CA THR A 207 -22.81 -6.69 1.62
C THR A 207 -22.80 -8.20 1.93
N PRO A 208 -22.09 -9.02 1.13
CA PRO A 208 -21.89 -10.43 1.43
C PRO A 208 -21.11 -10.61 2.74
N ARG A 209 -21.48 -11.59 3.55
CA ARG A 209 -20.83 -11.82 4.85
C ARG A 209 -19.33 -12.11 4.75
N TRP A 210 -18.89 -12.75 3.69
CA TRP A 210 -17.47 -13.10 3.45
C TRP A 210 -16.57 -11.87 3.18
N CYS A 211 -17.14 -10.71 2.87
CA CYS A 211 -16.35 -9.50 2.66
C CYS A 211 -15.66 -9.02 3.96
N TRP A 212 -16.28 -9.21 5.11
CA TRP A 212 -15.73 -8.79 6.39
C TRP A 212 -14.45 -9.57 6.77
N PRO A 213 -14.46 -10.92 6.80
CA PRO A 213 -13.22 -11.67 7.05
C PRO A 213 -12.17 -11.42 5.96
N LEU A 214 -12.54 -11.08 4.72
CA LEU A 214 -11.55 -10.71 3.70
C LEU A 214 -10.84 -9.39 4.05
N VAL A 215 -11.56 -8.38 4.56
CA VAL A 215 -10.95 -7.13 5.05
C VAL A 215 -10.03 -7.43 6.23
N SER A 216 -10.50 -8.22 7.22
CA SER A 216 -9.66 -8.63 8.36
C SER A 216 -8.40 -9.37 7.91
N LEU A 217 -8.51 -10.30 6.97
CA LEU A 217 -7.38 -11.07 6.43
C LEU A 217 -6.37 -10.17 5.70
N ALA A 218 -6.86 -9.21 4.90
CA ALA A 218 -5.98 -8.27 4.19
C ALA A 218 -5.16 -7.41 5.16
N VAL A 219 -5.80 -6.92 6.24
CA VAL A 219 -5.12 -6.18 7.30
C VAL A 219 -4.19 -7.08 8.11
N LEU A 220 -4.62 -8.29 8.46
CA LEU A 220 -3.79 -9.28 9.13
C LEU A 220 -2.49 -9.53 8.35
N VAL A 221 -2.61 -9.85 7.05
CA VAL A 221 -1.43 -10.11 6.18
C VAL A 221 -0.50 -8.88 6.16
N ARG A 222 -1.06 -7.67 6.04
CA ARG A 222 -0.23 -6.46 6.06
C ARG A 222 0.48 -6.28 7.40
N CYS A 223 -0.23 -6.40 8.53
CA CYS A 223 0.35 -6.24 9.86
C CYS A 223 1.38 -7.32 10.19
N MET A 224 1.19 -8.55 9.73
CA MET A 224 2.16 -9.63 9.87
C MET A 224 3.46 -9.39 9.06
N CYS A 225 3.42 -8.55 8.02
CA CYS A 225 4.61 -8.08 7.32
C CYS A 225 5.27 -6.87 7.99
N GLY A 226 4.59 -6.21 8.93
CA GLY A 226 5.06 -5.07 9.70
C GLY A 226 3.91 -4.12 10.05
N PHE A 227 4.03 -3.46 11.21
CA PHE A 227 3.02 -2.51 11.69
C PHE A 227 3.28 -1.07 11.23
N GLU A 228 4.36 -0.84 10.52
CA GLU A 228 4.66 0.47 9.94
C GLU A 228 3.50 0.94 9.06
N PHE A 229 3.16 2.21 9.18
CA PHE A 229 2.07 2.86 8.42
C PHE A 229 0.66 2.31 8.70
N ILE A 230 0.45 1.66 9.88
CA ILE A 230 -0.86 1.06 10.21
C ILE A 230 -2.01 2.07 10.09
N THR A 231 -1.84 3.28 10.59
CA THR A 231 -2.86 4.32 10.52
C THR A 231 -3.16 4.75 9.08
N THR A 232 -2.14 4.80 8.24
CA THR A 232 -2.25 5.14 6.81
C THR A 232 -3.16 4.14 6.10
N PHE A 233 -2.89 2.84 6.18
CA PHE A 233 -3.70 1.87 5.44
C PHE A 233 -5.07 1.60 6.08
N LEU A 234 -5.24 1.84 7.39
CA LEU A 234 -6.57 1.82 8.01
C LEU A 234 -7.46 2.96 7.46
N ILE A 235 -6.92 4.18 7.33
CA ILE A 235 -7.65 5.30 6.71
C ILE A 235 -7.93 5.01 5.23
N LEU A 236 -6.98 4.39 4.51
CA LEU A 236 -7.20 3.99 3.12
C LEU A 236 -8.40 3.07 2.94
N CYS A 237 -8.67 2.16 3.88
CA CYS A 237 -9.85 1.30 3.87
C CYS A 237 -11.15 2.10 3.84
N GLU A 238 -11.19 3.26 4.48
CA GLU A 238 -12.40 4.06 4.62
C GLU A 238 -12.72 4.90 3.38
N ILE A 239 -11.72 5.20 2.52
CA ILE A 239 -11.88 6.08 1.36
C ILE A 239 -13.05 5.65 0.45
N PRO A 240 -13.17 4.39 -0.02
CA PRO A 240 -14.23 3.99 -0.92
C PRO A 240 -15.64 4.08 -0.28
N LEU A 241 -15.73 3.82 1.01
CA LEU A 241 -16.98 3.82 1.77
C LEU A 241 -17.45 5.24 2.06
N CYS A 242 -16.54 6.12 2.46
CA CYS A 242 -16.80 7.55 2.66
C CYS A 242 -17.17 8.23 1.32
N TYR A 243 -16.49 7.87 0.22
CA TYR A 243 -16.88 8.31 -1.13
C TYR A 243 -18.32 7.91 -1.45
N ALA A 244 -18.68 6.63 -1.24
CA ALA A 244 -20.02 6.12 -1.52
C ALA A 244 -21.09 6.78 -0.63
N ALA A 245 -20.79 7.06 0.65
CA ALA A 245 -21.65 7.79 1.56
C ALA A 245 -21.86 9.23 1.12
N ALA A 246 -20.78 9.95 0.80
CA ALA A 246 -20.85 11.34 0.34
C ALA A 246 -21.61 11.45 -1.01
N LYS A 247 -21.39 10.53 -1.94
CA LYS A 247 -22.12 10.44 -3.20
C LYS A 247 -23.62 10.21 -2.97
N ALA A 248 -23.96 9.24 -2.11
CA ALA A 248 -25.36 8.96 -1.78
C ALA A 248 -26.06 10.16 -1.13
N TYR A 249 -25.38 10.87 -0.24
CA TYR A 249 -25.96 12.02 0.45
C TYR A 249 -26.06 13.27 -0.44
N CYS A 250 -24.93 13.67 -1.04
CA CYS A 250 -24.82 14.94 -1.74
C CYS A 250 -25.37 14.89 -3.17
N VAL A 251 -25.12 13.78 -3.89
CA VAL A 251 -25.44 13.68 -5.33
C VAL A 251 -26.77 12.98 -5.56
N GLU A 252 -26.96 11.82 -4.89
CA GLU A 252 -28.17 10.99 -5.09
C GLU A 252 -29.35 11.45 -4.22
N LYS A 253 -29.11 12.38 -3.26
CA LYS A 253 -30.12 12.86 -2.29
C LYS A 253 -30.79 11.73 -1.51
N ALA A 254 -30.05 10.68 -1.18
CA ALA A 254 -30.52 9.45 -0.53
C ALA A 254 -29.88 9.28 0.86
N PRO A 255 -30.30 10.05 1.89
CA PRO A 255 -29.66 10.06 3.22
C PRO A 255 -29.66 8.68 3.90
N GLN A 256 -30.74 7.91 3.75
CA GLN A 256 -30.78 6.55 4.29
C GLN A 256 -29.75 5.60 3.65
N ARG A 257 -29.46 5.81 2.35
CA ARG A 257 -28.39 5.07 1.65
C ARG A 257 -27.02 5.52 2.13
N ALA A 258 -26.85 6.80 2.38
CA ALA A 258 -25.62 7.35 2.96
C ALA A 258 -25.36 6.76 4.35
N CYS A 259 -26.36 6.73 5.24
CA CYS A 259 -26.25 6.09 6.57
C CYS A 259 -25.88 4.60 6.46
N ARG A 260 -26.44 3.86 5.48
CA ARG A 260 -26.03 2.47 5.25
C ARG A 260 -24.57 2.34 4.81
N TRP A 261 -24.03 3.28 4.03
CA TRP A 261 -22.61 3.30 3.66
C TRP A 261 -21.72 3.64 4.85
N LEU A 262 -22.10 4.60 5.70
CA LEU A 262 -21.40 4.90 6.95
C LEU A 262 -21.41 3.70 7.92
N GLY A 263 -22.54 2.99 8.05
CA GLY A 263 -22.59 1.75 8.82
C GLY A 263 -21.63 0.67 8.28
N ARG A 264 -21.43 0.62 6.95
CA ARG A 264 -20.41 -0.27 6.35
C ARG A 264 -18.98 0.22 6.61
N ALA A 265 -18.75 1.52 6.66
CA ALA A 265 -17.45 2.09 7.05
C ALA A 265 -17.11 1.66 8.49
N VAL A 266 -18.02 1.83 9.43
CA VAL A 266 -17.85 1.32 10.81
C VAL A 266 -17.58 -0.19 10.83
N GLY A 267 -18.32 -0.97 10.03
CA GLY A 267 -18.10 -2.42 9.91
C GLY A 267 -16.73 -2.79 9.32
N ALA A 268 -16.26 -2.04 8.31
CA ALA A 268 -14.94 -2.25 7.71
C ALA A 268 -13.82 -1.87 8.69
N GLY A 269 -13.97 -0.76 9.40
CA GLY A 269 -13.07 -0.37 10.49
C GLY A 269 -12.98 -1.43 11.59
N ALA A 270 -14.12 -1.98 12.04
CA ALA A 270 -14.15 -3.07 13.02
C ALA A 270 -13.45 -4.34 12.48
N ALA A 271 -13.70 -4.71 11.22
CA ALA A 271 -13.05 -5.85 10.59
C ALA A 271 -11.52 -5.62 10.45
N ALA A 272 -11.10 -4.40 10.09
CA ALA A 272 -9.70 -4.01 9.99
C ALA A 272 -8.99 -4.08 11.35
N LEU A 273 -9.62 -3.54 12.41
CA LEU A 273 -9.10 -3.63 13.78
C LEU A 273 -9.02 -5.08 14.26
N THR A 274 -9.98 -5.93 13.90
CA THR A 274 -9.92 -7.38 14.20
C THR A 274 -8.69 -8.02 13.54
N GLY A 275 -8.41 -7.69 12.27
CA GLY A 275 -7.21 -8.17 11.59
C GLY A 275 -5.91 -7.69 12.24
N ALA A 276 -5.85 -6.43 12.65
CA ALA A 276 -4.69 -5.87 13.35
C ALA A 276 -4.49 -6.51 14.74
N ALA A 277 -5.56 -6.69 15.51
CA ALA A 277 -5.52 -7.35 16.80
C ALA A 277 -5.07 -8.82 16.69
N ALA A 278 -5.55 -9.54 15.67
CA ALA A 278 -5.10 -10.90 15.39
C ALA A 278 -3.60 -10.94 15.05
N ALA A 279 -3.09 -9.97 14.28
CA ALA A 279 -1.65 -9.86 14.01
C ALA A 279 -0.83 -9.62 15.27
N LEU A 280 -1.30 -8.71 16.16
CA LEU A 280 -0.65 -8.48 17.46
C LEU A 280 -0.62 -9.74 18.32
N ALA A 281 -1.73 -10.49 18.37
CA ALA A 281 -1.79 -11.73 19.13
C ALA A 281 -0.84 -12.80 18.57
N LEU A 282 -0.72 -12.92 17.25
CA LEU A 282 0.22 -13.82 16.60
C LEU A 282 1.68 -13.40 16.85
N TRP A 283 1.96 -12.11 16.76
CA TRP A 283 3.29 -11.59 17.10
C TRP A 283 3.64 -11.86 18.56
N PHE A 284 2.72 -11.60 19.50
CA PHE A 284 2.92 -11.98 20.91
C PHE A 284 3.20 -13.47 21.09
N GLY A 285 2.46 -14.34 20.38
CA GLY A 285 2.74 -15.79 20.39
C GLY A 285 4.14 -16.14 19.89
N GLN A 286 4.62 -15.50 18.83
CA GLN A 286 6.00 -15.65 18.33
C GLN A 286 7.04 -15.20 19.37
N GLU A 287 6.80 -14.07 20.03
CA GLU A 287 7.64 -13.56 21.12
C GLU A 287 7.72 -14.55 22.29
N CYS A 288 6.58 -15.10 22.71
CA CYS A 288 6.55 -16.12 23.77
C CYS A 288 7.39 -17.36 23.40
N LEU A 289 7.35 -17.77 22.13
CA LEU A 289 8.18 -18.89 21.64
C LEU A 289 9.68 -18.52 21.59
N CYS A 290 10.00 -17.26 21.34
CA CYS A 290 11.38 -16.77 21.27
C CYS A 290 11.99 -16.61 22.67
N PHE A 291 11.27 -15.97 23.59
CA PHE A 291 11.77 -15.65 24.91
C PHE A 291 11.44 -16.69 26.01
N GLY A 292 10.61 -17.67 25.70
CA GLY A 292 10.17 -18.69 26.65
C GLY A 292 9.31 -18.16 27.80
N SER A 293 8.92 -16.89 27.79
CA SER A 293 8.18 -16.22 28.85
C SER A 293 7.23 -15.17 28.29
N ALA A 294 5.96 -15.19 28.73
CA ALA A 294 4.98 -14.19 28.37
C ALA A 294 5.34 -12.77 28.89
N ALA A 295 5.97 -12.69 30.06
CA ALA A 295 6.41 -11.41 30.63
C ALA A 295 7.53 -10.77 29.80
N ALA A 296 8.56 -11.55 29.43
CA ALA A 296 9.64 -11.07 28.58
C ALA A 296 9.14 -10.72 27.18
N ALA A 297 8.24 -11.52 26.61
CA ALA A 297 7.59 -11.23 25.35
C ALA A 297 6.83 -9.89 25.37
N TRP A 298 6.04 -9.66 26.41
CA TRP A 298 5.32 -8.40 26.57
C TRP A 298 6.24 -7.21 26.72
N GLN A 299 7.31 -7.35 27.51
CA GLN A 299 8.30 -6.29 27.69
C GLN A 299 8.94 -5.91 26.35
N ASN A 300 9.44 -6.89 25.58
CA ASN A 300 10.06 -6.65 24.28
C ASN A 300 9.09 -5.98 23.29
N MET A 301 7.83 -6.44 23.24
CA MET A 301 6.81 -5.79 22.41
C MET A 301 6.50 -4.36 22.83
N ALA A 302 6.42 -4.10 24.14
CA ALA A 302 6.18 -2.76 24.68
C ALA A 302 7.34 -1.82 24.35
N GLU A 303 8.58 -2.28 24.47
CA GLU A 303 9.76 -1.53 24.05
C GLU A 303 9.73 -1.23 22.56
N ALA A 304 9.50 -2.23 21.70
CA ALA A 304 9.41 -2.07 20.26
C ALA A 304 8.29 -1.08 19.81
N ILE A 305 7.17 -1.04 20.51
CA ILE A 305 6.09 -0.08 20.26
C ILE A 305 6.49 1.31 20.74
N THR A 306 7.09 1.40 21.93
CA THR A 306 7.52 2.67 22.53
C THR A 306 8.57 3.35 21.66
N ASP A 307 9.53 2.60 21.15
CA ASP A 307 10.59 3.12 20.27
C ASP A 307 10.03 3.73 18.98
N ARG A 308 8.93 3.19 18.46
CA ARG A 308 8.25 3.77 17.27
C ARG A 308 7.51 5.07 17.57
N ILE A 309 7.03 5.24 18.80
CA ILE A 309 6.23 6.41 19.21
C ILE A 309 7.13 7.52 19.78
N SER A 310 8.12 7.16 20.59
CA SER A 310 8.89 8.09 21.42
C SER A 310 10.35 7.69 21.58
N LEU A 311 11.12 7.57 20.51
CA LEU A 311 12.55 7.20 20.57
C LEU A 311 13.27 7.73 21.82
N THR A 312 14.21 6.95 22.33
CA THR A 312 15.02 7.26 23.53
C THR A 312 15.95 8.46 23.33
N ASP A 313 16.25 8.82 22.07
CA ASP A 313 17.11 9.97 21.73
C ASP A 313 16.38 11.29 22.02
N ASP A 314 16.95 12.10 22.92
CA ASP A 314 16.40 13.38 23.35
C ASP A 314 16.28 14.39 22.19
N ALA A 315 17.19 14.35 21.22
CA ALA A 315 17.14 15.23 20.05
C ALA A 315 15.89 14.93 19.17
N VAL A 316 15.55 13.66 19.01
CA VAL A 316 14.36 13.23 18.25
C VAL A 316 13.07 13.47 19.03
N ARG A 317 13.09 13.33 20.35
CA ARG A 317 11.96 13.70 21.23
C ARG A 317 11.59 15.17 21.12
N ALA A 318 12.58 16.06 20.96
CA ALA A 318 12.39 17.49 20.85
C ALA A 318 11.70 17.92 19.53
N VAL A 319 11.71 17.06 18.49
CA VAL A 319 11.07 17.37 17.20
C VAL A 319 9.55 17.49 17.38
N THR A 320 9.00 18.60 16.93
CA THR A 320 7.56 18.87 16.97
C THR A 320 6.85 18.28 15.75
N ILE A 321 5.53 18.02 15.87
CA ILE A 321 4.69 17.59 14.71
C ILE A 321 4.79 18.63 13.59
N GLY A 322 4.80 19.92 13.90
CA GLY A 322 4.93 20.98 12.92
C GLY A 322 6.24 20.90 12.15
N GLN A 323 7.35 20.61 12.80
CA GLN A 323 8.64 20.40 12.13
C GLN A 323 8.62 19.19 11.23
N VAL A 324 8.03 18.07 11.64
CA VAL A 324 7.86 16.89 10.80
C VAL A 324 7.03 17.23 9.57
N LEU A 325 5.88 17.88 9.72
CA LEU A 325 5.04 18.26 8.59
C LEU A 325 5.75 19.24 7.63
N VAL A 326 6.49 20.22 8.17
CA VAL A 326 7.31 21.14 7.36
C VAL A 326 8.40 20.36 6.63
N GLN A 327 9.09 19.44 7.30
CA GLN A 327 10.08 18.59 6.65
C GLN A 327 9.51 17.89 5.42
N TYR A 328 8.36 17.29 5.56
CA TYR A 328 7.77 16.44 4.54
C TYR A 328 7.07 17.19 3.40
N PHE A 329 6.52 18.36 3.66
CA PHE A 329 5.81 19.13 2.64
C PHE A 329 6.64 20.25 2.02
N VAL A 330 7.63 20.77 2.74
CA VAL A 330 8.36 21.99 2.33
C VAL A 330 9.84 21.71 2.08
N LEU A 331 10.50 21.00 3.00
CA LEU A 331 11.95 20.80 2.96
C LEU A 331 12.33 19.57 2.16
N ASP A 332 11.47 18.55 2.08
CA ASP A 332 11.71 17.37 1.25
C ASP A 332 11.64 17.75 -0.23
N THR A 333 12.78 17.68 -0.89
CA THR A 333 12.94 17.95 -2.32
C THR A 333 12.92 16.69 -3.17
N GLU A 334 12.77 15.51 -2.58
CA GLU A 334 12.66 14.27 -3.34
C GLU A 334 11.40 14.27 -4.22
N PRO A 335 11.55 14.00 -5.53
CA PRO A 335 10.40 14.02 -6.43
C PRO A 335 9.48 12.83 -6.17
N VAL A 336 8.19 13.11 -5.98
CA VAL A 336 7.14 12.08 -5.96
C VAL A 336 6.71 11.69 -7.39
N LEU A 337 6.91 12.59 -8.37
CA LEU A 337 6.69 12.33 -9.79
C LEU A 337 7.85 12.88 -10.59
N GLN A 338 8.29 12.16 -11.61
CA GLN A 338 9.34 12.61 -12.51
C GLN A 338 9.06 12.20 -13.96
N LEU A 339 9.17 13.15 -14.88
CA LEU A 339 9.07 12.95 -16.32
C LEU A 339 10.23 13.70 -17.01
N GLY A 340 11.24 12.99 -17.45
CA GLY A 340 12.49 13.58 -17.95
C GLY A 340 13.15 14.42 -16.86
N SER A 341 13.40 15.70 -17.13
CA SER A 341 13.95 16.66 -16.18
C SER A 341 12.89 17.32 -15.29
N ALA A 342 11.61 17.19 -15.62
CA ALA A 342 10.52 17.74 -14.82
C ALA A 342 10.27 16.86 -13.61
N ALA A 343 10.32 17.45 -12.42
CA ALA A 343 10.12 16.79 -11.14
C ALA A 343 9.07 17.55 -10.32
N VAL A 344 8.24 16.81 -9.58
CA VAL A 344 7.20 17.36 -8.71
C VAL A 344 7.38 16.79 -7.31
N THR A 345 7.47 17.66 -6.30
CA THR A 345 7.52 17.28 -4.89
C THR A 345 6.12 17.09 -4.31
N ALA A 346 6.03 16.49 -3.12
CA ALA A 346 4.75 16.32 -2.41
C ALA A 346 4.10 17.68 -2.09
N GLY A 347 4.88 18.68 -1.69
CA GLY A 347 4.38 20.04 -1.43
C GLY A 347 3.82 20.74 -2.66
N GLN A 348 4.52 20.62 -3.79
CA GLN A 348 4.01 21.15 -5.07
C GLN A 348 2.70 20.46 -5.48
N LEU A 349 2.60 19.14 -5.27
CA LEU A 349 1.38 18.41 -5.56
C LEU A 349 0.22 18.78 -4.63
N LEU A 350 0.51 19.09 -3.37
CA LEU A 350 -0.47 19.64 -2.43
C LEU A 350 -1.01 21.01 -2.92
N LEU A 351 -0.12 21.93 -3.30
CA LEU A 351 -0.51 23.24 -3.86
C LEU A 351 -1.32 23.09 -5.14
N TYR A 352 -0.94 22.17 -6.02
CA TYR A 352 -1.72 21.80 -7.21
C TYR A 352 -3.12 21.33 -6.82
N GLY A 353 -3.25 20.40 -5.87
CA GLY A 353 -4.56 19.91 -5.40
C GLY A 353 -5.44 21.01 -4.82
N LEU A 354 -4.86 21.92 -4.03
CA LEU A 354 -5.57 23.07 -3.47
C LEU A 354 -6.03 24.03 -4.57
N ALA A 355 -5.16 24.37 -5.52
CA ALA A 355 -5.50 25.27 -6.64
C ALA A 355 -6.60 24.68 -7.53
N VAL A 356 -6.46 23.40 -7.93
CA VAL A 356 -7.47 22.69 -8.73
C VAL A 356 -8.79 22.58 -7.95
N GLY A 357 -8.73 22.29 -6.65
CA GLY A 357 -9.90 22.26 -5.78
C GLY A 357 -10.62 23.59 -5.74
N ALA A 358 -9.91 24.70 -5.51
CA ALA A 358 -10.48 26.05 -5.47
C ALA A 358 -11.14 26.45 -6.80
N VAL A 359 -10.43 26.26 -7.91
CA VAL A 359 -10.99 26.53 -9.27
C VAL A 359 -12.22 25.68 -9.53
N SER A 360 -12.19 24.40 -9.13
CA SER A 360 -13.31 23.47 -9.32
C SER A 360 -14.54 23.88 -8.52
N VAL A 361 -14.35 24.35 -7.27
CA VAL A 361 -15.46 24.88 -6.45
C VAL A 361 -16.09 26.09 -7.12
N VAL A 362 -15.30 27.05 -7.60
CA VAL A 362 -15.82 28.25 -8.31
C VAL A 362 -16.62 27.85 -9.55
N ILE A 363 -16.09 26.93 -10.37
CA ILE A 363 -16.80 26.48 -11.59
C ILE A 363 -18.09 25.75 -11.21
N ALA A 364 -18.04 24.86 -10.20
CA ALA A 364 -19.19 24.07 -9.79
C ALA A 364 -20.30 24.92 -9.16
N LEU A 365 -19.95 25.94 -8.38
CA LEU A 365 -20.92 26.91 -7.84
C LEU A 365 -21.61 27.66 -8.98
N ARG A 366 -20.85 28.18 -9.95
CA ARG A 366 -21.42 28.88 -11.14
C ARG A 366 -22.35 28.00 -11.98
N ARG A 367 -22.12 26.65 -11.96
CA ARG A 367 -22.90 25.69 -12.75
C ARG A 367 -23.97 24.95 -11.92
N GLY A 368 -24.14 25.27 -10.65
CA GLY A 368 -25.10 24.56 -9.77
C GLY A 368 -24.78 23.08 -9.50
N VAL A 369 -23.53 22.65 -9.74
CA VAL A 369 -23.13 21.23 -9.59
C VAL A 369 -22.18 20.99 -8.41
N ALA A 370 -22.09 21.94 -7.47
CA ALA A 370 -21.16 21.87 -6.32
C ALA A 370 -21.30 20.57 -5.51
N ALA A 371 -22.52 20.05 -5.37
CA ALA A 371 -22.77 18.80 -4.66
C ALA A 371 -22.02 17.58 -5.25
N GLN A 372 -21.69 17.62 -6.55
CA GLN A 372 -20.96 16.53 -7.22
C GLN A 372 -19.46 16.52 -6.91
N LEU A 373 -18.91 17.64 -6.40
CA LEU A 373 -17.51 17.74 -5.99
C LEU A 373 -17.26 17.13 -4.62
N VAL A 374 -18.25 17.13 -3.73
CA VAL A 374 -18.08 16.70 -2.34
C VAL A 374 -17.49 15.29 -2.22
N PRO A 375 -17.94 14.27 -2.97
CA PRO A 375 -17.35 12.92 -2.90
C PRO A 375 -15.87 12.89 -3.30
N LEU A 376 -15.45 13.66 -4.30
CA LEU A 376 -14.04 13.75 -4.71
C LEU A 376 -13.20 14.50 -3.67
N GLY A 377 -13.75 15.57 -3.10
CA GLY A 377 -13.11 16.30 -1.99
C GLY A 377 -12.86 15.40 -0.78
N VAL A 378 -13.84 14.55 -0.42
CA VAL A 378 -13.69 13.55 0.66
C VAL A 378 -12.55 12.56 0.34
N VAL A 379 -12.49 12.04 -0.90
CA VAL A 379 -11.41 11.13 -1.31
C VAL A 379 -10.05 11.82 -1.21
N TRP A 380 -9.93 13.05 -1.68
CA TRP A 380 -8.68 13.80 -1.66
C TRP A 380 -8.23 14.09 -0.22
N LEU A 381 -9.13 14.58 0.64
CA LEU A 381 -8.82 14.87 2.04
C LEU A 381 -8.40 13.61 2.82
N LEU A 382 -9.10 12.50 2.64
CA LEU A 382 -8.74 11.24 3.30
C LEU A 382 -7.41 10.68 2.75
N SER A 383 -7.15 10.84 1.44
CA SER A 383 -5.89 10.42 0.85
C SER A 383 -4.69 11.23 1.35
N LEU A 384 -4.90 12.50 1.73
CA LEU A 384 -3.90 13.35 2.40
C LEU A 384 -3.78 13.00 3.89
N ALA A 385 -4.91 12.81 4.58
CA ALA A 385 -4.93 12.46 6.01
C ALA A 385 -4.26 11.11 6.30
N ALA A 386 -4.33 10.16 5.37
CA ALA A 386 -3.75 8.83 5.56
C ALA A 386 -2.24 8.87 5.83
N PRO A 387 -1.37 9.42 4.97
CA PRO A 387 0.05 9.57 5.29
C PRO A 387 0.30 10.54 6.44
N ALA A 388 -0.44 11.66 6.53
CA ALA A 388 -0.29 12.62 7.61
C ALA A 388 -0.56 12.00 9.00
N SER A 389 -1.47 11.03 9.09
CA SER A 389 -1.77 10.34 10.35
C SER A 389 -0.54 9.62 10.92
N TRP A 390 0.27 9.00 10.06
CA TRP A 390 1.50 8.34 10.49
C TRP A 390 2.55 9.35 10.95
N MET A 391 2.71 10.46 10.23
CA MET A 391 3.63 11.55 10.59
C MET A 391 3.30 12.16 11.96
N VAL A 392 2.01 12.20 12.31
CA VAL A 392 1.55 12.72 13.62
C VAL A 392 1.69 11.68 14.72
N LEU A 393 1.24 10.44 14.49
CA LEU A 393 1.16 9.41 15.53
C LEU A 393 2.48 8.68 15.75
N SER A 394 3.33 8.58 14.74
CA SER A 394 4.68 8.02 14.82
C SER A 394 5.73 9.11 14.56
N LYS A 395 5.58 10.24 15.21
CA LYS A 395 6.38 11.46 15.02
C LYS A 395 7.88 11.19 15.07
N ALA A 396 8.33 10.46 16.08
CA ALA A 396 9.73 10.15 16.28
C ALA A 396 10.29 9.27 15.15
N HIS A 397 9.57 8.21 14.80
CA HIS A 397 9.94 7.32 13.69
C HIS A 397 9.92 8.07 12.34
N ALA A 398 8.95 8.96 12.13
CA ALA A 398 8.90 9.82 10.97
C ALA A 398 10.13 10.73 10.88
N ALA A 399 10.57 11.33 12.00
CA ALA A 399 11.69 12.25 12.02
C ALA A 399 13.03 11.63 11.58
N ILE A 400 13.26 10.35 11.85
CA ILE A 400 14.50 9.63 11.49
C ILE A 400 14.43 8.93 10.14
N HIS A 401 13.24 8.56 9.67
CA HIS A 401 13.05 7.81 8.43
C HIS A 401 12.53 8.69 7.29
N THR A 402 13.16 9.82 7.03
CA THR A 402 12.78 10.77 5.97
C THR A 402 12.78 10.13 4.58
N HIS A 403 13.64 9.14 4.35
CA HIS A 403 13.69 8.39 3.10
C HIS A 403 12.42 7.56 2.81
N LEU A 404 11.57 7.27 3.82
CA LEU A 404 10.30 6.54 3.64
C LEU A 404 9.16 7.41 3.09
N VAL A 405 9.34 8.71 3.06
CA VAL A 405 8.33 9.72 2.75
C VAL A 405 7.76 9.61 1.35
N PRO A 406 8.57 9.51 0.31
CA PRO A 406 8.04 9.41 -1.05
C PRO A 406 7.08 8.24 -1.23
N MET A 407 7.39 7.10 -0.56
CA MET A 407 6.52 5.92 -0.54
C MET A 407 5.16 6.20 0.05
N LEU A 408 5.18 6.81 1.24
CA LEU A 408 3.99 7.04 2.03
C LEU A 408 2.98 7.89 1.26
N TRP A 409 3.46 8.88 0.50
CA TRP A 409 2.63 9.69 -0.39
C TRP A 409 1.98 8.88 -1.52
N HIS A 410 2.65 7.82 -2.00
CA HIS A 410 2.13 6.97 -3.06
C HIS A 410 1.12 5.91 -2.61
N PHE A 411 0.84 5.79 -1.32
CA PHE A 411 -0.27 4.95 -0.86
C PHE A 411 -1.62 5.37 -1.47
N ALA A 412 -1.89 6.67 -1.50
CA ALA A 412 -3.08 7.20 -2.15
C ALA A 412 -2.94 8.65 -2.59
N PHE A 413 -2.28 9.55 -1.83
CA PHE A 413 -2.29 10.98 -2.07
C PHE A 413 -1.81 11.38 -3.47
N VAL A 414 -0.69 10.83 -3.93
CA VAL A 414 -0.13 11.13 -5.26
C VAL A 414 -1.05 10.63 -6.37
N PRO A 415 -1.47 9.34 -6.43
CA PRO A 415 -2.38 8.87 -7.46
C PRO A 415 -3.74 9.59 -7.44
N VAL A 416 -4.29 9.88 -6.27
CA VAL A 416 -5.56 10.61 -6.12
C VAL A 416 -5.42 12.03 -6.65
N SER A 417 -4.35 12.74 -6.29
CA SER A 417 -4.11 14.11 -6.77
C SER A 417 -3.94 14.16 -8.29
N CYS A 418 -3.24 13.20 -8.87
CA CYS A 418 -3.07 13.11 -10.32
C CYS A 418 -4.40 12.85 -11.06
N MET A 419 -5.30 12.04 -10.51
CA MET A 419 -6.59 11.77 -11.14
C MET A 419 -7.63 12.88 -10.89
N LEU A 420 -7.35 13.85 -10.01
CA LEU A 420 -8.32 14.86 -9.60
C LEU A 420 -8.83 15.71 -10.77
N LEU A 421 -7.93 16.30 -11.57
CA LEU A 421 -8.31 17.12 -12.71
C LEU A 421 -9.10 16.34 -13.78
N PRO A 422 -8.65 15.18 -14.27
CA PRO A 422 -9.44 14.40 -15.22
C PRO A 422 -10.76 13.87 -14.63
N ALA A 423 -10.82 13.59 -13.33
CA ALA A 423 -12.08 13.20 -12.66
C ALA A 423 -13.09 14.36 -12.66
N LEU A 424 -12.63 15.57 -12.36
CA LEU A 424 -13.43 16.79 -12.42
C LEU A 424 -13.90 17.10 -13.84
N ALA A 425 -13.00 17.04 -14.82
CA ALA A 425 -13.35 17.21 -16.23
C ALA A 425 -14.42 16.21 -16.68
N ALA A 426 -14.29 14.94 -16.29
CA ALA A 426 -15.28 13.91 -16.59
C ALA A 426 -16.66 14.20 -15.97
N LEU A 427 -16.71 14.73 -14.75
CA LEU A 427 -17.96 15.14 -14.10
C LEU A 427 -18.62 16.33 -14.82
N LEU A 428 -17.84 17.36 -15.17
CA LEU A 428 -18.34 18.54 -15.86
C LEU A 428 -18.90 18.22 -17.26
N ILE A 429 -18.25 17.29 -17.98
CA ILE A 429 -18.72 16.82 -19.29
C ILE A 429 -20.01 16.01 -19.15
N ARG A 430 -20.11 15.13 -18.15
CA ARG A 430 -21.31 14.31 -17.90
C ARG A 430 -22.51 15.16 -17.45
N GLY A 431 -22.27 16.18 -16.63
CA GLY A 431 -23.30 17.14 -16.19
C GLY A 431 -23.96 17.87 -17.39
N ARG A 432 -23.12 18.36 -18.29
CA ARG A 432 -23.59 19.09 -19.50
C ARG A 432 -24.51 18.24 -20.43
N LYS A 433 -24.28 16.91 -20.51
CA LYS A 433 -25.14 16.03 -21.33
C LYS A 433 -26.52 15.83 -20.72
N LYS A 434 -26.68 15.87 -19.42
CA LYS A 434 -27.99 15.75 -18.75
C LYS A 434 -28.85 17.02 -18.93
N ASP A 435 -28.21 18.19 -18.89
CA ASP A 435 -28.90 19.47 -19.09
C ASP A 435 -29.38 19.64 -20.52
N LEU A 436 -28.60 19.18 -21.52
CA LEU A 436 -28.98 19.19 -22.94
C LEU A 436 -30.13 18.21 -23.26
N VAL A 437 -30.23 17.08 -22.53
CA VAL A 437 -31.34 16.10 -22.71
C VAL A 437 -32.61 16.54 -21.98
N ALA A 438 -32.49 17.35 -20.94
CA ALA A 438 -33.62 17.88 -20.18
C ALA A 438 -34.23 19.17 -20.83
N SER A 439 -33.52 19.75 -21.79
CA SER A 439 -33.96 20.96 -22.54
C SER A 439 -34.58 20.65 -23.90
N HIS A 440 -34.74 19.42 -24.26
CA HIS A 440 -35.50 18.87 -25.40
C HIS A 440 -36.58 17.91 -24.92
#